data_56a23d3524678d90f3cc51a83928f49e
#
_entry.id   56a23d3524678d90f3cc51a83928f49e
#
_cell.length_a   1.000
_cell.length_b   1.000
_cell.length_c   1.000
_cell.angle_alpha   90.00
_cell.angle_beta   90.00
_cell.angle_gamma   90.00
#
_symmetry.space_group_name_H-M   'P 1'
#
loop_
_entity.id
_entity.type
_entity.pdbx_description
1 polymer ?
#
loop_
_entity_poly.entity_id
_entity_poly.type
_entity_poly.pdbx_seq_one_letter_code
_entity_poly.pdbx_strand_id
1 'polypeptide(L)'
;MATNDQTERSDERLVGSDRVLSVLVQLAALPEGATLDEIARMTGHPKATVHRALASLQRAGLARKSGRGHYILGDEFLRLAFAHHEARPEHVRIRPLLQRLAERFGETAHFAVLDDHDVVYRAKVDPPSGAVRLTSTVGGRNPAHCTGVGKLLLSYRLRDLPTVVEWIDGRPLERRTPNTATTAEQLHGRLRDARRRGYSIDDEENEPGVNCIAFPVFLGSPAEPSGAVSVSALAYRTSVAELVAAADEIRGIIRDTIGIRERSA
;
A
#
# COMPACT_ATOMS: atom_id res chain seq x y z
N MET A 1 0.53 49.05 -6.08
CA MET A 1 -0.75 48.40 -5.75
C MET A 1 -0.51 46.89 -5.88
N ALA A 2 -0.28 46.25 -4.75
CA ALA A 2 -0.05 44.80 -4.69
C ALA A 2 -1.39 44.15 -4.37
N THR A 3 -1.89 43.32 -5.26
CA THR A 3 -3.04 42.45 -5.04
C THR A 3 -2.55 41.16 -4.45
N ASN A 4 -2.92 40.95 -3.22
CA ASN A 4 -2.71 39.79 -2.38
C ASN A 4 -3.70 38.71 -2.84
N ASP A 5 -3.22 37.68 -3.53
CA ASP A 5 -4.01 36.50 -3.85
C ASP A 5 -3.58 35.38 -2.88
N GLN A 6 -4.21 35.39 -1.71
CA GLN A 6 -4.12 34.32 -0.74
C GLN A 6 -5.06 33.22 -1.19
N THR A 7 -4.45 32.11 -1.58
CA THR A 7 -5.04 30.80 -1.79
C THR A 7 -6.04 30.45 -0.68
N GLU A 8 -7.32 30.61 -0.96
CA GLU A 8 -8.41 30.04 -0.17
C GLU A 8 -8.36 28.52 -0.29
N ARG A 9 -7.69 27.88 0.66
CA ARG A 9 -8.02 26.48 0.96
C ARG A 9 -9.43 26.51 1.50
N SER A 10 -10.38 25.98 0.76
CA SER A 10 -11.76 25.79 1.18
C SER A 10 -11.75 24.98 2.47
N ASP A 11 -12.08 25.64 3.57
CA ASP A 11 -12.40 25.06 4.87
C ASP A 11 -13.75 24.33 4.71
N GLU A 12 -13.74 23.16 4.05
CA GLU A 12 -14.90 22.30 3.92
C GLU A 12 -15.29 21.86 5.33
N ARG A 13 -16.34 22.52 5.87
CA ARG A 13 -16.92 22.18 7.17
C ARG A 13 -17.31 20.70 7.14
N LEU A 14 -16.47 19.87 7.76
CA LEU A 14 -16.76 18.45 7.93
C LEU A 14 -18.18 18.23 8.43
N VAL A 15 -18.99 17.53 7.67
CA VAL A 15 -20.36 17.15 8.04
C VAL A 15 -20.32 16.15 9.22
N GLY A 16 -21.47 15.94 9.85
CA GLY A 16 -21.54 15.07 11.03
C GLY A 16 -20.99 13.64 10.81
N SER A 17 -21.21 13.07 9.62
CA SER A 17 -20.67 11.78 9.18
C SER A 17 -19.14 11.75 9.10
N ASP A 18 -18.53 12.80 8.54
CA ASP A 18 -17.08 12.89 8.37
C ASP A 18 -16.36 12.92 9.71
N ARG A 19 -16.97 13.56 10.71
CA ARG A 19 -16.45 13.57 12.08
C ARG A 19 -16.47 12.18 12.73
N VAL A 20 -17.51 11.38 12.46
CA VAL A 20 -17.59 9.99 12.95
C VAL A 20 -16.53 9.14 12.26
N LEU A 21 -16.37 9.30 10.95
CA LEU A 21 -15.35 8.58 10.18
C LEU A 21 -13.94 8.98 10.60
N SER A 22 -13.66 10.26 10.82
CA SER A 22 -12.34 10.71 11.29
C SER A 22 -11.99 10.12 12.66
N VAL A 23 -12.95 10.03 13.59
CA VAL A 23 -12.76 9.38 14.89
C VAL A 23 -12.49 7.88 14.72
N LEU A 24 -13.20 7.19 13.82
CA LEU A 24 -12.98 5.77 13.55
C LEU A 24 -11.57 5.52 13.00
N VAL A 25 -11.13 6.32 12.03
CA VAL A 25 -9.80 6.20 11.42
C VAL A 25 -8.70 6.43 12.45
N GLN A 26 -8.84 7.45 13.31
CA GLN A 26 -7.87 7.70 14.38
C GLN A 26 -7.83 6.55 15.39
N LEU A 27 -8.98 6.02 15.77
CA LEU A 27 -9.06 4.87 16.68
C LEU A 27 -8.41 3.61 16.09
N ALA A 28 -8.58 3.39 14.79
CA ALA A 28 -7.97 2.28 14.07
C ALA A 28 -6.43 2.35 14.01
N ALA A 29 -5.86 3.55 14.08
CA ALA A 29 -4.41 3.76 14.11
C ALA A 29 -3.78 3.48 15.48
N LEU A 30 -4.57 3.23 16.51
CA LEU A 30 -4.13 3.09 17.91
C LEU A 30 -4.48 1.68 18.45
N PRO A 31 -3.59 0.68 18.30
CA PRO A 31 -3.85 -0.69 18.74
C PRO A 31 -4.20 -0.81 20.22
N GLU A 32 -3.56 -0.02 21.07
CA GLU A 32 -3.79 0.00 22.53
C GLU A 32 -5.03 0.87 22.91
N GLY A 33 -5.64 1.51 21.90
CA GLY A 33 -6.74 2.44 22.11
C GLY A 33 -6.30 3.80 22.62
N ALA A 34 -7.28 4.67 22.86
CA ALA A 34 -7.06 6.00 23.39
C ALA A 34 -8.22 6.49 24.25
N THR A 35 -7.94 7.45 25.11
CA THR A 35 -8.95 8.19 25.89
C THR A 35 -9.72 9.17 24.99
N LEU A 36 -10.89 9.61 25.46
CA LEU A 36 -11.66 10.67 24.80
C LEU A 36 -10.81 11.93 24.52
N ASP A 37 -9.96 12.30 25.48
CA ASP A 37 -9.15 13.50 25.41
C ASP A 37 -8.04 13.40 24.36
N GLU A 38 -7.41 12.25 24.26
CA GLU A 38 -6.39 11.96 23.23
C GLU A 38 -7.00 11.99 21.84
N ILE A 39 -8.13 11.33 21.63
CA ILE A 39 -8.84 11.34 20.35
C ILE A 39 -9.28 12.76 19.98
N ALA A 40 -9.78 13.54 20.93
CA ALA A 40 -10.18 14.92 20.68
C ALA A 40 -9.00 15.79 20.23
N ARG A 41 -7.85 15.63 20.85
CA ARG A 41 -6.63 16.34 20.49
C ARG A 41 -6.11 15.92 19.10
N MET A 42 -6.11 14.61 18.79
CA MET A 42 -5.62 14.09 17.52
C MET A 42 -6.52 14.47 16.34
N THR A 43 -7.83 14.46 16.54
CA THR A 43 -8.80 14.83 15.49
C THR A 43 -9.02 16.33 15.35
N GLY A 44 -8.59 17.14 16.33
CA GLY A 44 -8.92 18.56 16.42
C GLY A 44 -10.40 18.86 16.73
N HIS A 45 -11.20 17.86 17.05
CA HIS A 45 -12.62 18.03 17.30
C HIS A 45 -12.93 18.32 18.78
N PRO A 46 -13.97 19.12 19.08
CA PRO A 46 -14.44 19.33 20.46
C PRO A 46 -14.79 18.00 21.14
N LYS A 47 -14.46 17.86 22.44
CA LYS A 47 -14.74 16.64 23.23
C LYS A 47 -16.19 16.15 23.12
N ALA A 48 -17.16 17.06 23.12
CA ALA A 48 -18.58 16.73 22.98
C ALA A 48 -18.89 16.09 21.61
N THR A 49 -18.20 16.50 20.56
CA THR A 49 -18.30 15.93 19.21
C THR A 49 -17.72 14.53 19.16
N VAL A 50 -16.51 14.35 19.69
CA VAL A 50 -15.84 13.05 19.78
C VAL A 50 -16.66 12.07 20.63
N HIS A 51 -17.21 12.53 21.76
CA HIS A 51 -18.05 11.69 22.59
C HIS A 51 -19.29 11.17 21.83
N ARG A 52 -19.98 12.04 21.08
CA ARG A 52 -21.13 11.64 20.24
C ARG A 52 -20.72 10.68 19.13
N ALA A 53 -19.58 10.92 18.49
CA ALA A 53 -19.03 10.02 17.46
C ALA A 53 -18.73 8.64 18.03
N LEU A 54 -18.02 8.57 19.15
CA LEU A 54 -17.71 7.32 19.86
C LEU A 54 -18.99 6.59 20.31
N ALA A 55 -19.99 7.30 20.80
CA ALA A 55 -21.28 6.70 21.14
C ALA A 55 -21.99 6.08 19.92
N SER A 56 -21.88 6.71 18.74
CA SER A 56 -22.41 6.16 17.49
C SER A 56 -21.64 4.92 17.06
N LEU A 57 -20.31 4.98 17.11
CA LEU A 57 -19.44 3.82 16.79
C LEU A 57 -19.69 2.64 17.74
N GLN A 58 -19.91 2.91 19.05
CA GLN A 58 -20.24 1.88 20.02
C GLN A 58 -21.59 1.22 19.73
N ARG A 59 -22.63 2.00 19.37
CA ARG A 59 -23.94 1.42 18.97
C ARG A 59 -23.83 0.54 17.73
N ALA A 60 -22.91 0.87 16.81
CA ALA A 60 -22.62 0.08 15.63
C ALA A 60 -21.66 -1.10 15.89
N GLY A 61 -21.16 -1.28 17.11
CA GLY A 61 -20.17 -2.31 17.44
C GLY A 61 -18.75 -2.05 16.89
N LEU A 62 -18.54 -0.87 16.27
CA LEU A 62 -17.26 -0.49 15.64
C LEU A 62 -16.24 0.09 16.64
N ALA A 63 -16.70 0.45 17.84
CA ALA A 63 -15.84 0.82 18.97
C ALA A 63 -16.35 0.19 20.26
N ARG A 64 -15.47 -0.04 21.21
CA ARG A 64 -15.83 -0.45 22.59
C ARG A 64 -14.96 0.25 23.63
N LYS A 65 -15.47 0.38 24.84
CA LYS A 65 -14.65 0.80 25.98
C LYS A 65 -13.83 -0.36 26.50
N SER A 66 -12.56 -0.12 26.68
CA SER A 66 -11.64 -0.94 27.45
C SER A 66 -11.56 -0.41 28.89
N GLY A 67 -11.01 -1.20 29.81
CA GLY A 67 -10.76 -0.71 31.18
C GLY A 67 -9.99 0.62 31.18
N ARG A 68 -10.17 1.43 32.26
CA ARG A 68 -9.52 2.75 32.44
C ARG A 68 -10.00 3.85 31.47
N GLY A 69 -11.18 3.74 30.87
CA GLY A 69 -11.77 4.80 30.05
C GLY A 69 -11.20 4.96 28.66
N HIS A 70 -10.41 3.99 28.18
CA HIS A 70 -9.93 3.93 26.80
C HIS A 70 -11.02 3.40 25.86
N TYR A 71 -10.99 3.89 24.63
CA TYR A 71 -11.77 3.38 23.52
C TYR A 71 -10.83 2.62 22.59
N ILE A 72 -11.27 1.45 22.15
CA ILE A 72 -10.57 0.61 21.16
C ILE A 72 -11.54 0.25 20.05
N LEU A 73 -11.02 -0.26 18.92
CA LEU A 73 -11.88 -0.84 17.89
C LEU A 73 -12.75 -1.95 18.46
N GLY A 74 -14.01 -1.99 18.03
CA GLY A 74 -14.96 -3.03 18.38
C GLY A 74 -14.83 -4.25 17.46
N ASP A 75 -15.35 -5.39 17.94
CA ASP A 75 -15.23 -6.68 17.24
C ASP A 75 -15.99 -6.68 15.89
N GLU A 76 -17.03 -5.85 15.74
CA GLU A 76 -17.75 -5.69 14.48
C GLU A 76 -16.84 -5.14 13.36
N PHE A 77 -15.90 -4.27 13.68
CA PHE A 77 -14.90 -3.80 12.73
C PHE A 77 -14.05 -4.98 12.20
N LEU A 78 -13.58 -5.84 13.10
CA LEU A 78 -12.81 -7.03 12.73
C LEU A 78 -13.66 -7.99 11.90
N ARG A 79 -14.90 -8.24 12.32
CA ARG A 79 -15.83 -9.13 11.59
C ARG A 79 -16.04 -8.66 10.15
N LEU A 80 -16.32 -7.38 9.94
CA LEU A 80 -16.51 -6.79 8.61
C LEU A 80 -15.22 -6.84 7.78
N ALA A 81 -14.08 -6.51 8.38
CA ALA A 81 -12.79 -6.53 7.71
C ALA A 81 -12.42 -7.95 7.24
N PHE A 82 -12.55 -8.96 8.11
CA PHE A 82 -12.24 -10.35 7.76
C PHE A 82 -13.24 -10.95 6.77
N ALA A 83 -14.54 -10.76 6.96
CA ALA A 83 -15.54 -11.25 6.02
C ALA A 83 -15.31 -10.69 4.61
N HIS A 84 -14.96 -9.40 4.50
CA HIS A 84 -14.65 -8.79 3.23
C HIS A 84 -13.31 -9.27 2.66
N HIS A 85 -12.30 -9.49 3.50
CA HIS A 85 -10.99 -9.98 3.09
C HIS A 85 -11.05 -11.43 2.57
N GLU A 86 -11.73 -12.32 3.29
CA GLU A 86 -11.90 -13.73 2.91
C GLU A 86 -12.75 -13.90 1.65
N ALA A 87 -13.75 -13.05 1.44
CA ALA A 87 -14.60 -13.07 0.25
C ALA A 87 -13.88 -12.61 -1.04
N ARG A 88 -12.66 -12.06 -0.95
CA ARG A 88 -11.91 -11.62 -2.14
C ARG A 88 -11.22 -12.80 -2.83
N PRO A 89 -11.56 -13.08 -4.10
CA PRO A 89 -10.93 -14.16 -4.86
C PRO A 89 -9.41 -14.04 -4.93
N GLU A 90 -8.89 -12.81 -4.94
CA GLU A 90 -7.46 -12.55 -4.99
C GLU A 90 -6.74 -13.09 -3.74
N HIS A 91 -7.30 -12.94 -2.54
CA HIS A 91 -6.67 -13.41 -1.31
C HIS A 91 -6.45 -14.93 -1.34
N VAL A 92 -7.48 -15.69 -1.74
CA VAL A 92 -7.41 -17.17 -1.80
C VAL A 92 -6.40 -17.64 -2.86
N ARG A 93 -6.35 -16.96 -4.02
CA ARG A 93 -5.47 -17.33 -5.14
C ARG A 93 -4.03 -16.87 -4.93
N ILE A 94 -3.81 -15.74 -4.27
CA ILE A 94 -2.49 -15.11 -4.12
C ILE A 94 -1.72 -15.67 -2.93
N ARG A 95 -2.38 -16.03 -1.82
CA ARG A 95 -1.68 -16.50 -0.62
C ARG A 95 -0.73 -17.68 -0.88
N PRO A 96 -1.11 -18.74 -1.62
CA PRO A 96 -0.19 -19.83 -1.95
C PRO A 96 1.04 -19.37 -2.75
N LEU A 97 0.85 -18.41 -3.67
CA LEU A 97 1.94 -17.82 -4.42
C LEU A 97 2.94 -17.09 -3.51
N LEU A 98 2.44 -16.23 -2.60
CA LEU A 98 3.31 -15.50 -1.67
C LEU A 98 4.06 -16.47 -0.75
N GLN A 99 3.41 -17.54 -0.29
CA GLN A 99 4.05 -18.57 0.53
C GLN A 99 5.22 -19.23 -0.21
N ARG A 100 5.01 -19.67 -1.46
CA ARG A 100 6.08 -20.25 -2.29
C ARG A 100 7.23 -19.29 -2.52
N LEU A 101 6.95 -18.00 -2.78
CA LEU A 101 7.98 -16.98 -2.95
C LEU A 101 8.75 -16.75 -1.65
N ALA A 102 8.06 -16.58 -0.52
CA ALA A 102 8.70 -16.34 0.77
C ALA A 102 9.56 -17.53 1.22
N GLU A 103 9.08 -18.75 1.04
CA GLU A 103 9.82 -19.99 1.34
C GLU A 103 11.05 -20.15 0.44
N ARG A 104 10.88 -19.92 -0.87
CA ARG A 104 11.96 -20.12 -1.84
C ARG A 104 13.12 -19.15 -1.71
N PHE A 105 12.79 -17.88 -1.46
CA PHE A 105 13.82 -16.82 -1.39
C PHE A 105 14.22 -16.45 0.03
N GLY A 106 13.52 -16.93 1.06
CA GLY A 106 13.77 -16.55 2.46
C GLY A 106 13.52 -15.05 2.72
N GLU A 107 12.68 -14.41 1.90
CA GLU A 107 12.40 -12.97 1.91
C GLU A 107 10.91 -12.69 2.03
N THR A 108 10.54 -11.45 2.38
CA THR A 108 9.13 -11.08 2.49
C THR A 108 8.48 -10.96 1.10
N ALA A 109 7.34 -11.64 0.93
CA ALA A 109 6.53 -11.53 -0.28
C ALA A 109 5.26 -10.72 -0.02
N HIS A 110 4.92 -9.81 -0.95
CA HIS A 110 3.72 -8.99 -0.87
C HIS A 110 2.85 -9.14 -2.11
N PHE A 111 1.56 -8.86 -1.94
CA PHE A 111 0.65 -8.53 -3.04
C PHE A 111 0.04 -7.16 -2.76
N ALA A 112 0.12 -6.28 -3.74
CA ALA A 112 -0.39 -4.92 -3.64
C ALA A 112 -1.19 -4.53 -4.87
N VAL A 113 -2.10 -3.57 -4.70
CA VAL A 113 -2.89 -2.94 -5.75
C VAL A 113 -2.62 -1.44 -5.77
N LEU A 114 -2.82 -0.82 -6.91
CA LEU A 114 -2.73 0.63 -7.05
C LEU A 114 -4.03 1.27 -6.57
N ASP A 115 -3.92 2.30 -5.76
CA ASP A 115 -5.00 3.11 -5.25
C ASP A 115 -4.59 4.59 -5.32
N ASP A 116 -5.00 5.25 -6.40
CA ASP A 116 -4.61 6.62 -6.77
C ASP A 116 -3.07 6.77 -6.88
N HIS A 117 -2.45 7.52 -6.00
CA HIS A 117 -1.00 7.77 -5.95
C HIS A 117 -0.22 6.78 -5.09
N ASP A 118 -0.92 5.89 -4.38
CA ASP A 118 -0.36 4.92 -3.47
C ASP A 118 -0.56 3.48 -3.95
N VAL A 119 0.21 2.58 -3.39
CA VAL A 119 -0.10 1.16 -3.37
C VAL A 119 -0.67 0.77 -2.02
N VAL A 120 -1.63 -0.17 -2.04
CA VAL A 120 -2.20 -0.77 -0.83
C VAL A 120 -1.81 -2.24 -0.77
N TYR A 121 -1.15 -2.64 0.29
CA TYR A 121 -0.78 -4.05 0.50
C TYR A 121 -2.02 -4.86 0.89
N ARG A 122 -2.42 -5.81 0.06
CA ARG A 122 -3.58 -6.68 0.26
C ARG A 122 -3.23 -8.01 0.91
N ALA A 123 -2.00 -8.47 0.73
CA ALA A 123 -1.48 -9.67 1.37
C ALA A 123 0.02 -9.55 1.59
N LYS A 124 0.51 -10.21 2.64
CA LYS A 124 1.92 -10.30 3.02
C LYS A 124 2.20 -11.69 3.56
N VAL A 125 3.35 -12.23 3.22
CA VAL A 125 3.92 -13.43 3.85
C VAL A 125 5.37 -13.14 4.19
N ASP A 126 5.70 -13.23 5.46
CA ASP A 126 7.07 -13.14 5.95
C ASP A 126 7.78 -14.50 5.81
N PRO A 127 9.12 -14.53 5.71
CA PRO A 127 9.87 -15.77 5.64
C PRO A 127 9.67 -16.62 6.91
N PRO A 128 9.73 -17.97 6.80
CA PRO A 128 9.32 -18.88 7.87
C PRO A 128 10.21 -18.86 9.11
N SER A 129 11.47 -18.46 9.03
CA SER A 129 12.38 -18.44 10.20
C SER A 129 13.53 -17.46 10.05
N GLY A 130 13.98 -16.91 11.20
CA GLY A 130 15.29 -16.25 11.39
C GLY A 130 15.52 -14.92 10.68
N ALA A 131 14.57 -14.43 9.91
CA ALA A 131 14.72 -13.23 9.12
C ALA A 131 14.15 -12.00 9.84
N VAL A 132 14.79 -10.87 9.63
CA VAL A 132 14.24 -9.56 9.99
C VAL A 132 12.95 -9.35 9.19
N ARG A 133 11.86 -9.04 9.88
CA ARG A 133 10.58 -8.74 9.25
C ARG A 133 10.55 -7.29 8.82
N LEU A 134 10.11 -7.05 7.58
CA LEU A 134 9.85 -5.70 7.10
C LEU A 134 8.65 -5.08 7.84
N THR A 135 8.68 -3.78 8.03
CA THR A 135 7.68 -2.99 8.77
C THR A 135 6.33 -2.88 8.06
N SER A 136 6.27 -3.25 6.77
CA SER A 136 5.04 -3.26 5.97
C SER A 136 3.93 -4.11 6.61
N THR A 137 2.69 -3.63 6.54
CA THR A 137 1.50 -4.31 7.07
C THR A 137 0.42 -4.46 6.00
N VAL A 138 -0.44 -5.48 6.13
CA VAL A 138 -1.65 -5.59 5.28
C VAL A 138 -2.56 -4.41 5.57
N GLY A 139 -3.04 -3.75 4.51
CA GLY A 139 -3.77 -2.48 4.58
C GLY A 139 -2.85 -1.25 4.60
N GLY A 140 -1.55 -1.41 4.83
CA GLY A 140 -0.57 -0.33 4.76
C GLY A 140 -0.46 0.25 3.35
N ARG A 141 -0.04 1.52 3.29
CA ARG A 141 0.10 2.30 2.05
C ARG A 141 1.53 2.78 1.90
N ASN A 142 1.99 2.83 0.66
CA ASN A 142 3.26 3.46 0.29
C ASN A 142 3.10 4.18 -1.06
N PRO A 143 3.87 5.27 -1.32
CA PRO A 143 3.78 5.98 -2.58
C PRO A 143 4.12 5.06 -3.77
N ALA A 144 3.29 5.12 -4.82
CA ALA A 144 3.45 4.24 -5.98
C ALA A 144 4.71 4.56 -6.80
N HIS A 145 5.16 5.83 -6.81
CA HIS A 145 6.29 6.27 -7.63
C HIS A 145 7.64 5.69 -7.19
N CYS A 146 7.81 5.28 -5.94
CA CYS A 146 9.08 4.80 -5.39
C CYS A 146 9.08 3.31 -5.03
N THR A 147 7.92 2.64 -5.01
CA THR A 147 7.86 1.19 -4.72
C THR A 147 7.97 0.35 -5.99
N GLY A 148 8.55 -0.86 -5.90
CA GLY A 148 8.61 -1.79 -7.03
C GLY A 148 7.22 -2.14 -7.57
N VAL A 149 6.28 -2.51 -6.68
CA VAL A 149 4.88 -2.83 -7.07
C VAL A 149 4.17 -1.62 -7.67
N GLY A 150 4.38 -0.41 -7.13
CA GLY A 150 3.76 0.81 -7.63
C GLY A 150 4.27 1.19 -9.01
N LYS A 151 5.58 1.27 -9.21
CA LYS A 151 6.17 1.56 -10.52
C LYS A 151 5.75 0.54 -11.57
N LEU A 152 5.64 -0.73 -11.20
CA LEU A 152 5.13 -1.74 -12.11
C LEU A 152 3.70 -1.44 -12.54
N LEU A 153 2.79 -1.23 -11.60
CA LEU A 153 1.37 -0.97 -11.89
C LEU A 153 1.17 0.33 -12.66
N LEU A 154 1.88 1.40 -12.28
CA LEU A 154 1.92 2.65 -13.02
C LEU A 154 2.40 2.46 -14.47
N SER A 155 3.34 1.55 -14.71
CA SER A 155 3.87 1.30 -16.05
C SER A 155 2.81 0.79 -17.03
N TYR A 156 1.74 0.17 -16.57
CA TYR A 156 0.60 -0.26 -17.39
C TYR A 156 -0.37 0.88 -17.71
N ARG A 157 -0.45 1.90 -16.85
CA ARG A 157 -1.36 3.04 -16.97
C ARG A 157 -0.72 4.25 -17.64
N LEU A 158 0.50 4.60 -17.23
CA LEU A 158 1.21 5.81 -17.66
C LEU A 158 2.23 5.45 -18.74
N ARG A 159 1.85 5.58 -20.01
CA ARG A 159 2.66 5.07 -21.12
C ARG A 159 3.70 6.04 -21.66
N ASP A 160 3.46 7.32 -21.51
CA ASP A 160 4.31 8.41 -22.02
C ASP A 160 4.53 9.49 -20.95
N LEU A 161 5.41 10.43 -21.24
CA LEU A 161 5.74 11.51 -20.31
C LEU A 161 4.55 12.44 -20.01
N PRO A 162 3.73 12.84 -21.00
CA PRO A 162 2.54 13.65 -20.72
C PRO A 162 1.60 13.02 -19.71
N THR A 163 1.29 11.72 -19.82
CA THR A 163 0.43 11.02 -18.86
C THR A 163 1.05 10.91 -17.47
N VAL A 164 2.40 10.84 -17.38
CA VAL A 164 3.09 10.89 -16.07
C VAL A 164 2.96 12.28 -15.45
N VAL A 165 3.12 13.35 -16.23
CA VAL A 165 2.96 14.74 -15.76
C VAL A 165 1.52 14.98 -15.27
N GLU A 166 0.53 14.54 -16.03
CA GLU A 166 -0.88 14.64 -15.67
C GLU A 166 -1.17 13.84 -14.38
N TRP A 167 -0.63 12.64 -14.24
CA TRP A 167 -0.81 11.84 -13.03
C TRP A 167 -0.20 12.50 -11.79
N ILE A 168 0.95 13.17 -11.92
CA ILE A 168 1.57 13.93 -10.83
C ILE A 168 0.67 15.11 -10.41
N ASP A 169 -0.01 15.78 -11.35
CA ASP A 169 -0.98 16.86 -11.11
C ASP A 169 -0.52 17.88 -10.05
N GLY A 170 0.72 18.37 -10.21
CA GLY A 170 1.34 19.33 -9.28
C GLY A 170 1.67 18.78 -7.88
N ARG A 171 1.37 17.53 -7.57
CA ARG A 171 1.76 16.89 -6.31
C ARG A 171 3.25 16.53 -6.35
N PRO A 172 4.07 16.98 -5.39
CA PRO A 172 5.50 16.66 -5.40
C PRO A 172 5.71 15.15 -5.20
N LEU A 173 6.56 14.55 -6.01
CA LEU A 173 7.05 13.18 -5.75
C LEU A 173 7.96 13.23 -4.52
N GLU A 174 7.48 12.67 -3.41
CA GLU A 174 8.18 12.69 -2.13
C GLU A 174 9.55 11.98 -2.24
N ARG A 175 10.62 12.68 -1.85
CA ARG A 175 11.95 12.09 -1.76
C ARG A 175 12.07 11.28 -0.46
N ARG A 176 12.00 9.98 -0.54
CA ARG A 176 12.13 9.09 0.63
C ARG A 176 13.58 8.67 0.87
N THR A 177 14.36 8.58 -0.21
CA THR A 177 15.77 8.23 -0.19
C THR A 177 16.54 9.02 -1.26
N PRO A 178 17.88 8.97 -1.28
CA PRO A 178 18.65 9.53 -2.39
C PRO A 178 18.30 8.92 -3.77
N ASN A 179 17.83 7.67 -3.80
CA ASN A 179 17.54 6.93 -5.03
C ASN A 179 16.13 7.17 -5.58
N THR A 180 15.25 7.79 -4.79
CA THR A 180 13.85 8.07 -5.17
C THR A 180 13.78 8.96 -6.41
N ALA A 181 12.99 8.55 -7.41
CA ALA A 181 12.63 9.41 -8.54
C ALA A 181 11.75 10.57 -8.07
N THR A 182 12.17 11.80 -8.32
CA THR A 182 11.51 13.03 -7.86
C THR A 182 11.02 13.94 -9.01
N THR A 183 11.26 13.54 -10.26
CA THR A 183 10.74 14.25 -11.44
C THR A 183 9.95 13.35 -12.36
N ALA A 184 9.11 13.92 -13.20
CA ALA A 184 8.31 13.18 -14.18
C ALA A 184 9.20 12.38 -15.14
N GLU A 185 10.31 12.94 -15.58
CA GLU A 185 11.24 12.30 -16.51
C GLU A 185 11.92 11.08 -15.86
N GLN A 186 12.35 11.22 -14.62
CA GLN A 186 12.94 10.11 -13.85
C GLN A 186 11.94 8.99 -13.68
N LEU A 187 10.71 9.31 -13.23
CA LEU A 187 9.64 8.33 -13.07
C LEU A 187 9.32 7.67 -14.41
N HIS A 188 9.09 8.44 -15.47
CA HIS A 188 8.83 7.90 -16.82
C HIS A 188 9.92 6.94 -17.28
N GLY A 189 11.20 7.27 -17.05
CA GLY A 189 12.33 6.38 -17.33
C GLY A 189 12.21 5.03 -16.59
N ARG A 190 11.90 5.05 -15.29
CA ARG A 190 11.68 3.83 -14.48
C ARG A 190 10.49 2.99 -14.99
N LEU A 191 9.38 3.66 -15.35
CA LEU A 191 8.19 2.98 -15.89
C LEU A 191 8.46 2.33 -17.26
N ARG A 192 9.17 3.03 -18.14
CA ARG A 192 9.58 2.49 -19.44
C ARG A 192 10.46 1.25 -19.27
N ASP A 193 11.41 1.29 -18.35
CA ASP A 193 12.30 0.16 -18.07
C ASP A 193 11.54 -1.03 -17.47
N ALA A 194 10.56 -0.78 -16.59
CA ALA A 194 9.68 -1.81 -16.06
C ALA A 194 8.88 -2.52 -17.18
N ARG A 195 8.30 -1.76 -18.11
CA ARG A 195 7.59 -2.33 -19.27
C ARG A 195 8.50 -3.21 -20.14
N ARG A 196 9.71 -2.72 -20.42
CA ARG A 196 10.67 -3.47 -21.27
C ARG A 196 11.10 -4.79 -20.64
N ARG A 197 11.27 -4.82 -19.33
CA ARG A 197 11.70 -6.03 -18.59
C ARG A 197 10.55 -6.97 -18.25
N GLY A 198 9.31 -6.44 -18.18
CA GLY A 198 8.15 -7.17 -17.66
C GLY A 198 8.15 -7.33 -16.13
N TYR A 199 9.03 -6.60 -15.42
CA TYR A 199 9.09 -6.48 -13.97
C TYR A 199 9.69 -5.13 -13.58
N SER A 200 9.42 -4.71 -12.35
CA SER A 200 10.00 -3.48 -11.77
C SER A 200 10.91 -3.80 -10.61
N ILE A 201 11.85 -2.92 -10.36
CA ILE A 201 12.76 -2.96 -9.21
C ILE A 201 12.55 -1.72 -8.35
N ASP A 202 12.80 -1.89 -7.05
CA ASP A 202 12.98 -0.84 -6.07
C ASP A 202 14.38 -1.06 -5.48
N ASP A 203 15.30 -0.18 -5.83
CA ASP A 203 16.69 -0.19 -5.39
C ASP A 203 16.86 0.87 -4.30
N GLU A 204 16.42 0.53 -3.08
CA GLU A 204 16.40 1.44 -1.95
C GLU A 204 15.69 2.80 -2.27
N GLU A 205 14.68 2.78 -3.14
CA GLU A 205 13.95 4.00 -3.53
C GLU A 205 12.86 4.39 -2.53
N ASN A 206 12.17 3.38 -1.95
CA ASN A 206 11.10 3.59 -0.96
C ASN A 206 11.63 3.66 0.47
N GLU A 207 12.59 2.82 0.82
CA GLU A 207 13.14 2.70 2.16
C GLU A 207 14.64 2.35 2.08
N PRO A 208 15.53 3.10 2.80
CA PRO A 208 16.94 2.75 2.83
C PRO A 208 17.16 1.33 3.36
N GLY A 209 18.04 0.59 2.72
CA GLY A 209 18.35 -0.79 3.11
C GLY A 209 17.34 -1.84 2.66
N VAL A 210 16.34 -1.48 1.85
CA VAL A 210 15.35 -2.44 1.32
C VAL A 210 15.36 -2.46 -0.20
N ASN A 211 15.59 -3.63 -0.77
CA ASN A 211 15.48 -3.91 -2.20
C ASN A 211 14.20 -4.68 -2.51
N CYS A 212 13.65 -4.47 -3.71
CA CYS A 212 12.45 -5.20 -4.12
C CYS A 212 12.45 -5.46 -5.64
N ILE A 213 11.95 -6.64 -6.03
CA ILE A 213 11.56 -6.94 -7.39
C ILE A 213 10.07 -7.26 -7.43
N ALA A 214 9.34 -6.72 -8.44
CA ALA A 214 7.90 -6.86 -8.52
C ALA A 214 7.44 -7.31 -9.91
N PHE A 215 6.42 -8.19 -9.94
CA PHE A 215 5.83 -8.78 -11.14
C PHE A 215 4.34 -8.55 -11.20
N PRO A 216 3.76 -8.40 -12.41
CA PRO A 216 2.32 -8.22 -12.57
C PRO A 216 1.56 -9.53 -12.31
N VAL A 217 0.36 -9.40 -11.78
CA VAL A 217 -0.58 -10.51 -11.57
C VAL A 217 -1.87 -10.23 -12.31
N PHE A 218 -2.25 -11.15 -13.20
CA PHE A 218 -3.45 -11.05 -14.02
C PHE A 218 -4.48 -12.10 -13.58
N LEU A 219 -5.52 -11.68 -12.85
CA LEU A 219 -6.57 -12.59 -12.35
C LEU A 219 -7.88 -12.49 -13.13
N GLY A 220 -8.17 -11.35 -13.72
CA GLY A 220 -9.43 -11.09 -14.43
C GLY A 220 -9.23 -10.72 -15.89
N SER A 221 -8.34 -9.78 -16.19
CA SER A 221 -8.05 -9.29 -17.53
C SER A 221 -6.63 -9.65 -17.94
N PRO A 222 -6.37 -10.08 -19.19
CA PRO A 222 -5.00 -10.29 -19.67
C PRO A 222 -4.30 -8.98 -20.06
N ALA A 223 -5.03 -7.87 -20.13
CA ALA A 223 -4.50 -6.57 -20.58
C ALA A 223 -4.08 -5.66 -19.42
N GLU A 224 -4.76 -5.78 -18.27
CA GLU A 224 -4.51 -4.96 -17.09
C GLU A 224 -4.25 -5.85 -15.87
N PRO A 225 -3.14 -5.67 -15.15
CA PRO A 225 -2.86 -6.46 -13.96
C PRO A 225 -3.84 -6.14 -12.84
N SER A 226 -4.36 -7.18 -12.19
CA SER A 226 -5.22 -7.06 -11.01
C SER A 226 -4.45 -6.56 -9.78
N GLY A 227 -3.14 -6.59 -9.83
CA GLY A 227 -2.20 -6.15 -8.82
C GLY A 227 -0.79 -6.60 -9.17
N ALA A 228 0.13 -6.44 -8.24
CA ALA A 228 1.50 -6.90 -8.38
C ALA A 228 1.96 -7.70 -7.16
N VAL A 229 2.77 -8.72 -7.38
CA VAL A 229 3.50 -9.42 -6.31
C VAL A 229 4.94 -8.94 -6.28
N SER A 230 5.53 -8.93 -5.08
CA SER A 230 6.95 -8.61 -4.91
C SER A 230 7.65 -9.58 -3.98
N VAL A 231 8.96 -9.71 -4.20
CA VAL A 231 9.93 -10.22 -3.24
C VAL A 231 10.75 -9.04 -2.77
N SER A 232 10.72 -8.78 -1.46
CA SER A 232 11.36 -7.63 -0.80
C SER A 232 12.35 -8.10 0.23
N ALA A 233 13.59 -7.65 0.10
CA ALA A 233 14.75 -8.12 0.84
C ALA A 233 15.51 -6.98 1.50
N LEU A 234 16.26 -7.29 2.55
CA LEU A 234 17.24 -6.35 3.10
C LEU A 234 18.45 -6.26 2.17
N ALA A 235 18.82 -5.04 1.76
CA ALA A 235 19.86 -4.78 0.77
C ALA A 235 21.21 -5.38 1.11
N TYR A 236 21.57 -5.44 2.41
CA TYR A 236 22.81 -6.05 2.88
C TYR A 236 22.82 -7.58 2.76
N ARG A 237 21.65 -8.22 2.61
CA ARG A 237 21.50 -9.68 2.54
C ARG A 237 21.26 -10.15 1.10
N THR A 238 20.46 -9.43 0.36
CA THR A 238 20.12 -9.76 -1.03
C THR A 238 20.17 -8.48 -1.88
N SER A 239 21.14 -8.42 -2.77
CA SER A 239 21.32 -7.29 -3.68
C SER A 239 20.24 -7.26 -4.76
N VAL A 240 20.04 -6.09 -5.39
CA VAL A 240 19.16 -5.97 -6.58
C VAL A 240 19.63 -6.90 -7.72
N ALA A 241 20.94 -7.08 -7.89
CA ALA A 241 21.48 -7.96 -8.94
C ALA A 241 21.05 -9.42 -8.71
N GLU A 242 21.06 -9.90 -7.48
CA GLU A 242 20.60 -11.26 -7.14
C GLU A 242 19.09 -11.42 -7.36
N LEU A 243 18.28 -10.41 -6.98
CA LEU A 243 16.84 -10.39 -7.27
C LEU A 243 16.57 -10.42 -8.78
N VAL A 244 17.32 -9.66 -9.57
CA VAL A 244 17.21 -9.64 -11.03
C VAL A 244 17.65 -10.97 -11.64
N ALA A 245 18.71 -11.60 -11.14
CA ALA A 245 19.13 -12.92 -11.58
C ALA A 245 18.06 -14.01 -11.34
N ALA A 246 17.25 -13.84 -10.29
CA ALA A 246 16.13 -14.72 -9.95
C ALA A 246 14.83 -14.42 -10.74
N ALA A 247 14.82 -13.41 -11.61
CA ALA A 247 13.58 -12.93 -12.25
C ALA A 247 12.81 -14.02 -13.02
N ASP A 248 13.51 -14.88 -13.77
CA ASP A 248 12.86 -15.94 -14.54
C ASP A 248 12.31 -17.06 -13.64
N GLU A 249 12.99 -17.36 -12.53
CA GLU A 249 12.49 -18.29 -11.53
C GLU A 249 11.23 -17.76 -10.85
N ILE A 250 11.22 -16.49 -10.44
CA ILE A 250 10.03 -15.84 -9.86
C ILE A 250 8.86 -15.89 -10.85
N ARG A 251 9.09 -15.55 -12.12
CA ARG A 251 8.08 -15.63 -13.18
C ARG A 251 7.54 -17.06 -13.35
N GLY A 252 8.41 -18.07 -13.30
CA GLY A 252 8.03 -19.48 -13.31
C GLY A 252 7.09 -19.82 -12.14
N ILE A 253 7.43 -19.46 -10.92
CA ILE A 253 6.61 -19.70 -9.74
C ILE A 253 5.24 -19.03 -9.86
N ILE A 254 5.18 -17.79 -10.35
CA ILE A 254 3.92 -17.05 -10.58
C ILE A 254 3.04 -17.83 -11.57
N ARG A 255 3.59 -18.19 -12.74
CA ARG A 255 2.88 -18.92 -13.79
C ARG A 255 2.33 -20.26 -13.27
N ASP A 256 3.16 -21.03 -12.58
CA ASP A 256 2.81 -22.37 -12.10
C ASP A 256 1.77 -22.34 -10.96
N THR A 257 1.71 -21.24 -10.21
CA THR A 257 0.80 -21.14 -9.05
C THR A 257 -0.56 -20.58 -9.44
N ILE A 258 -0.61 -19.54 -10.28
CA ILE A 258 -1.88 -18.85 -10.60
C ILE A 258 -2.36 -19.10 -12.03
N GLY A 259 -1.64 -19.91 -12.80
CA GLY A 259 -2.09 -20.39 -14.11
C GLY A 259 -2.23 -19.30 -15.17
N ILE A 260 -1.31 -18.33 -15.20
CA ILE A 260 -1.34 -17.26 -16.22
C ILE A 260 -0.98 -17.85 -17.58
N ARG A 261 -1.92 -17.76 -18.52
CA ARG A 261 -1.60 -17.93 -19.94
C ARG A 261 -0.88 -16.65 -20.40
N GLU A 262 0.44 -16.73 -20.56
CA GLU A 262 1.16 -15.69 -21.31
C GLU A 262 0.56 -15.58 -22.70
N ARG A 263 0.28 -14.36 -23.17
CA ARG A 263 0.09 -14.14 -24.61
C ARG A 263 1.45 -14.41 -25.24
N SER A 264 1.49 -15.44 -26.08
CA SER A 264 2.58 -15.57 -27.07
C SER A 264 2.66 -14.26 -27.84
N ALA A 265 3.87 -13.72 -27.94
CA ALA A 265 4.20 -12.48 -28.63
C ALA A 265 3.84 -12.55 -30.12
#